data_e3a6510efd3b1d54f023ad09fc8dcc2e
#
_entry.id   e3a6510efd3b1d54f023ad09fc8dcc2e
#
_cell.length_a   1.000
_cell.length_b   1.000
_cell.length_c   1.000
_cell.angle_alpha   90.00
_cell.angle_beta   90.00
_cell.angle_gamma   90.00
#
_symmetry.space_group_name_H-M   'P 1'
#
loop_
_entity.id
_entity.type
_entity.pdbx_description
1 polymer ?
#
loop_
_entity_poly.entity_id
_entity_poly.type
_entity_poly.pdbx_seq_one_letter_code
_entity_poly.pdbx_strand_id
1 'polypeptide(L)'
;MPRYIIERTVGTVTPEALEAVGRKSNAVLDEMPGVRWIRSYISQAAGKIYCEYDAPDVDAIIEHARRTGIPADKISEVSLEISPAMFR
;
A
#
# COMPACT_ATOMS: atom_id res chain seq x y z
N MET A 1 9.48 -12.17 4.69
CA MET A 1 8.18 -11.53 5.02
C MET A 1 7.29 -11.57 3.81
N PRO A 2 5.98 -11.87 3.97
CA PRO A 2 5.05 -11.82 2.85
C PRO A 2 4.94 -10.42 2.25
N ARG A 3 4.69 -10.37 0.96
CA ARG A 3 4.38 -9.13 0.25
C ARG A 3 2.89 -9.07 -0.05
N TYR A 4 2.34 -7.86 0.05
CA TYR A 4 0.93 -7.60 -0.19
C TYR A 4 0.74 -6.49 -1.20
N ILE A 5 -0.28 -6.64 -2.03
CA ILE A 5 -0.77 -5.55 -2.89
C ILE A 5 -2.09 -5.08 -2.29
N ILE A 6 -2.18 -3.78 -2.04
CA ILE A 6 -3.37 -3.17 -1.42
C ILE A 6 -4.00 -2.23 -2.43
N GLU A 7 -5.27 -2.46 -2.73
CA GLU A 7 -6.06 -1.59 -3.59
C GLU A 7 -6.90 -0.68 -2.70
N ARG A 8 -6.82 0.63 -2.99
CA ARG A 8 -7.55 1.67 -2.25
C ARG A 8 -8.35 2.50 -3.22
N THR A 9 -9.64 2.66 -2.97
CA THR A 9 -10.51 3.52 -3.76
C THR A 9 -10.60 4.87 -3.05
N VAL A 10 -10.02 5.90 -3.65
CA VAL A 10 -9.86 7.22 -3.02
C VAL A 10 -10.39 8.37 -3.89
N GLY A 11 -10.81 8.07 -5.12
CA GLY A 11 -11.18 9.10 -6.07
C GLY A 11 -9.97 9.86 -6.59
N THR A 12 -10.19 11.07 -7.10
CA THR A 12 -9.11 11.93 -7.58
C THR A 12 -8.34 12.48 -6.38
N VAL A 13 -7.02 12.39 -6.43
CA VAL A 13 -6.14 12.84 -5.35
C VAL A 13 -5.37 14.08 -5.79
N THR A 14 -5.45 15.15 -4.98
CA THR A 14 -4.65 16.36 -5.22
C THR A 14 -3.22 16.15 -4.74
N PRO A 15 -2.24 16.93 -5.28
CA PRO A 15 -0.86 16.85 -4.77
C PRO A 15 -0.76 17.11 -3.27
N GLU A 16 -1.54 18.05 -2.75
CA GLU A 16 -1.53 18.40 -1.32
C GLU A 16 -2.08 17.25 -0.46
N ALA A 17 -3.19 16.65 -0.90
CA ALA A 17 -3.78 15.50 -0.20
C ALA A 17 -2.83 14.31 -0.23
N LEU A 18 -2.16 14.08 -1.36
CA LEU A 18 -1.21 13.00 -1.51
C LEU A 18 -0.02 13.17 -0.57
N GLU A 19 0.53 14.39 -0.47
CA GLU A 19 1.62 14.67 0.44
C GLU A 19 1.21 14.42 1.90
N ALA A 20 0.04 14.90 2.30
CA ALA A 20 -0.47 14.71 3.66
C ALA A 20 -0.64 13.23 4.00
N VAL A 21 -1.20 12.45 3.09
CA VAL A 21 -1.41 11.01 3.26
C VAL A 21 -0.08 10.27 3.35
N GLY A 22 0.88 10.61 2.48
CA GLY A 22 2.21 9.99 2.49
C GLY A 22 2.96 10.25 3.78
N ARG A 23 2.92 11.48 4.29
CA ARG A 23 3.55 11.83 5.57
C ARG A 23 2.90 11.10 6.73
N LYS A 24 1.58 11.02 6.75
CA LYS A 24 0.85 10.29 7.80
C LYS A 24 1.18 8.79 7.76
N SER A 25 1.23 8.21 6.56
CA SER A 25 1.61 6.81 6.38
C SER A 25 2.99 6.54 6.96
N ASN A 26 3.98 7.37 6.63
CA ASN A 26 5.33 7.23 7.16
C ASN A 26 5.38 7.38 8.67
N ALA A 27 4.65 8.33 9.25
CA ALA A 27 4.60 8.51 10.70
C ALA A 27 4.04 7.26 11.40
N VAL A 28 3.01 6.64 10.84
CA VAL A 28 2.45 5.39 11.39
C VAL A 28 3.45 4.25 11.22
N LEU A 29 4.13 4.16 10.07
CA LEU A 29 5.12 3.12 9.81
C LEU A 29 6.32 3.21 10.75
N ASP A 30 6.70 4.41 11.19
CA ASP A 30 7.75 4.58 12.19
C ASP A 30 7.40 3.89 13.52
N GLU A 31 6.12 3.71 13.81
CA GLU A 31 5.62 3.00 14.99
C GLU A 31 5.30 1.54 14.70
N MET A 32 5.47 1.09 13.46
CA MET A 32 5.16 -0.27 13.02
C MET A 32 6.37 -0.86 12.26
N PRO A 33 7.51 -1.12 12.93
CA PRO A 33 8.76 -1.50 12.26
C PRO A 33 8.67 -2.84 11.49
N GLY A 34 7.66 -3.65 11.76
CA GLY A 34 7.42 -4.90 11.01
C GLY A 34 6.74 -4.68 9.67
N VAL A 35 6.32 -3.47 9.36
CA VAL A 35 5.63 -3.15 8.11
C VAL A 35 6.51 -2.24 7.27
N ARG A 36 6.70 -2.59 6.00
CA ARG A 36 7.54 -1.81 5.08
C ARG A 36 6.73 -1.43 3.84
N TRP A 37 6.66 -0.13 3.57
CA TRP A 37 6.07 0.41 2.35
C TRP A 37 7.12 0.40 1.24
N ILE A 38 6.86 -0.32 0.15
CA ILE A 38 7.80 -0.45 -0.96
C ILE A 38 7.58 0.68 -1.96
N ARG A 39 6.36 0.78 -2.50
CA ARG A 39 5.97 1.81 -3.46
C ARG A 39 4.47 1.78 -3.67
N SER A 40 3.97 2.82 -4.33
CA SER A 40 2.55 2.89 -4.71
C SER A 40 2.41 3.41 -6.13
N TYR A 41 1.31 3.00 -6.77
CA TYR A 41 0.92 3.46 -8.10
C TYR A 41 -0.45 4.11 -7.98
N ILE A 42 -0.61 5.26 -8.62
CA ILE A 42 -1.86 6.02 -8.57
C ILE A 42 -2.45 6.08 -9.97
N SER A 43 -3.73 5.69 -10.08
CA SER A 43 -4.51 5.87 -11.29
C SER A 43 -5.58 6.92 -11.01
N GLN A 44 -5.37 8.15 -11.49
CA GLN A 44 -6.36 9.21 -11.33
C GLN A 44 -7.65 8.87 -12.07
N ALA A 45 -7.53 8.28 -13.27
CA ALA A 45 -8.69 7.89 -14.06
C ALA A 45 -9.55 6.84 -13.35
N ALA A 46 -8.93 5.89 -12.67
CA ALA A 46 -9.66 4.86 -11.92
C ALA A 46 -10.05 5.31 -10.51
N GLY A 47 -9.48 6.40 -10.01
CA GLY A 47 -9.68 6.84 -8.64
C GLY A 47 -9.09 5.89 -7.62
N LYS A 48 -7.96 5.26 -7.94
CA LYS A 48 -7.39 4.19 -7.12
C LYS A 48 -5.89 4.37 -6.87
N ILE A 49 -5.47 3.83 -5.73
CA ILE A 49 -4.06 3.67 -5.38
C ILE A 49 -3.79 2.18 -5.17
N TYR A 50 -2.69 1.70 -5.75
CA TYR A 50 -2.22 0.33 -5.59
C TYR A 50 -0.89 0.38 -4.85
N CYS A 51 -0.84 -0.18 -3.64
CA CYS A 51 0.34 -0.11 -2.78
C CYS A 51 0.99 -1.47 -2.63
N GLU A 52 2.33 -1.51 -2.65
CA GLU A 52 3.10 -2.70 -2.34
C GLU A 52 3.69 -2.54 -0.93
N TYR A 53 3.45 -3.55 -0.08
CA TYR A 53 3.97 -3.59 1.28
C TYR A 53 4.57 -4.96 1.58
N ASP A 54 5.60 -4.98 2.45
CA ASP A 54 6.02 -6.19 3.14
C ASP A 54 5.51 -6.09 4.58
N ALA A 55 4.89 -7.16 5.08
CA ALA A 55 4.35 -7.21 6.42
C ALA A 55 4.33 -8.65 6.92
N PRO A 56 4.32 -8.87 8.25
CA PRO A 56 4.30 -10.23 8.80
C PRO A 56 3.01 -10.99 8.49
N ASP A 57 1.88 -10.27 8.42
CA ASP A 57 0.56 -10.84 8.15
C ASP A 57 -0.40 -9.76 7.66
N VAL A 58 -1.61 -10.19 7.26
CA VAL A 58 -2.64 -9.28 6.78
C VAL A 58 -3.16 -8.37 7.90
N ASP A 59 -3.13 -8.82 9.15
CA ASP A 59 -3.60 -8.02 10.28
C ASP A 59 -2.75 -6.77 10.47
N ALA A 60 -1.45 -6.85 10.22
CA ALA A 60 -0.55 -5.69 10.27
C ALA A 60 -0.94 -4.65 9.20
N ILE A 61 -1.32 -5.10 8.01
CA ILE A 61 -1.80 -4.20 6.94
C ILE A 61 -3.11 -3.53 7.35
N ILE A 62 -4.04 -4.29 7.92
CA ILE A 62 -5.32 -3.77 8.40
C ILE A 62 -5.10 -2.74 9.52
N GLU A 63 -4.19 -3.01 10.45
CA GLU A 63 -3.87 -2.07 11.52
C GLU A 63 -3.26 -0.78 10.98
N HIS A 64 -2.36 -0.86 10.00
CA HIS A 64 -1.81 0.31 9.34
C HIS A 64 -2.92 1.16 8.69
N ALA A 65 -3.84 0.52 7.98
CA ALA A 65 -4.98 1.21 7.36
C ALA A 65 -5.85 1.90 8.42
N ARG A 66 -6.11 1.21 9.52
CA ARG A 66 -6.90 1.76 10.63
C ARG A 66 -6.24 3.00 11.23
N ARG A 67 -4.94 2.94 11.48
CA ARG A 67 -4.20 4.07 12.09
C ARG A 67 -4.08 5.27 11.17
N THR A 68 -3.93 5.02 9.86
CA THR A 68 -3.81 6.10 8.88
C THR A 68 -5.15 6.67 8.46
N GLY A 69 -6.23 5.90 8.60
CA GLY A 69 -7.54 6.26 8.09
C GLY A 69 -7.67 6.12 6.58
N ILE A 70 -6.66 5.53 5.92
CA ILE A 70 -6.68 5.31 4.48
C ILE A 70 -7.41 4.00 4.21
N PRO A 71 -8.39 3.95 3.28
CA PRO A 71 -9.11 2.71 3.01
C PRO A 71 -8.19 1.63 2.45
N ALA A 72 -8.44 0.38 2.83
CA ALA A 72 -7.78 -0.80 2.27
C ALA A 72 -8.90 -1.71 1.76
N ASP A 73 -9.38 -1.43 0.54
CA ASP A 73 -10.57 -2.08 0.00
C ASP A 73 -10.31 -3.53 -0.41
N LYS A 74 -9.10 -3.82 -0.86
CA LYS A 74 -8.69 -5.16 -1.23
C LYS A 74 -7.23 -5.37 -0.89
N ILE A 75 -6.95 -6.47 -0.19
CA ILE A 75 -5.59 -6.86 0.20
C ILE A 75 -5.33 -8.23 -0.40
N SER A 76 -4.27 -8.34 -1.20
CA SER A 76 -3.89 -9.60 -1.85
C SER A 76 -2.46 -9.95 -1.48
N GLU A 77 -2.25 -11.15 -0.94
CA GLU A 77 -0.91 -11.65 -0.70
C GLU A 77 -0.28 -12.05 -2.04
N VAL A 78 0.96 -11.65 -2.26
CA VAL A 78 1.72 -12.03 -3.46
C VAL A 78 2.25 -13.44 -3.27
N SER A 79 1.77 -14.37 -4.10
CA SER A 79 2.22 -15.77 -4.08
C SER A 79 3.46 -15.97 -4.93
N LEU A 80 3.57 -15.23 -6.03
CA LEU A 80 4.64 -15.40 -7.01
C LEU A 80 4.88 -14.09 -7.74
N GLU A 81 6.14 -13.72 -7.89
CA GLU A 81 6.56 -12.60 -8.71
C GLU A 81 7.19 -13.13 -9.99
N ILE A 82 6.75 -12.61 -11.13
CA ILE A 82 7.28 -12.98 -12.43
C ILE A 82 7.81 -11.74 -13.16
N SER A 83 8.79 -11.95 -14.02
CA SER A 83 9.36 -10.89 -14.85
C SER A 83 9.72 -11.43 -16.24
N PRO A 84 9.86 -10.54 -17.24
CA PRO A 84 10.25 -10.98 -18.60
C PRO A 84 11.55 -11.77 -18.64
N ALA A 85 12.51 -11.45 -17.78
CA ALA A 85 13.81 -12.13 -17.75
C ALA A 85 13.68 -13.61 -17.40
N MET A 86 12.62 -14.02 -16.70
CA MET A 86 12.39 -15.42 -16.31
C MET A 86 12.00 -16.29 -17.50
N PHE A 87 11.57 -15.69 -18.61
CA PHE A 87 11.05 -16.40 -19.78
C PHE A 87 11.93 -16.25 -21.03
N ARG A 88 13.16 -15.77 -20.87
CA ARG A 88 14.14 -15.59 -21.96
C ARG A 88 15.16 -16.69 -22.00
#